data_f1f279a15a405715f86dbf778a113ba1
#
_entry.id   f1f279a15a405715f86dbf778a113ba1
#
_cell.length_a   1.000
_cell.length_b   1.000
_cell.length_c   1.000
_cell.angle_alpha   90.00
_cell.angle_beta   90.00
_cell.angle_gamma   90.00
#
_symmetry.space_group_name_H-M   'P 1'
#
loop_
_entity.id
_entity.type
_entity.pdbx_description
1 polymer ?
#
loop_
_entity_poly.entity_id
_entity_poly.type
_entity_poly.pdbx_seq_one_letter_code
_entity_poly.pdbx_strand_id
1 'polypeptide(L)'
;RDVLGSRGLGDVYKRQSMYAGFGSKVTILEGGNKFMPREDRDIANSVKEVMEKKGIEIHLNARAQSIHDTNDGVTLTYSDISDGTPYYVDGDAILIATGRKPMIEGLNLQAAGVGVDAHGAIIVNDQLRTTVPHIWAMGDVKGGSQFTYLSLDDFRIIRDQLFGDKKRDIGDRDPVQYAVFIDPPLAHIGISEEEALKRGYSFKVSRLPASSIVRTRTLRQTDGMLKAIINNHNGKIMGCTLFCADASEIINIVAMAIKTGQTSTFLRDFIFTHPSMSEGLNQLFDV
;
A
#
# COMPACT_ATOMS: atom_id res chain seq x y z
N ARG A 1 -13.61 10.58 -18.57
CA ARG A 1 -13.73 10.57 -17.09
C ARG A 1 -13.79 9.12 -16.64
N ASP A 2 -12.77 8.67 -15.92
CA ASP A 2 -12.72 7.31 -15.38
C ASP A 2 -13.26 7.32 -13.95
N VAL A 3 -14.21 6.45 -13.65
CA VAL A 3 -14.81 6.30 -12.32
C VAL A 3 -14.27 5.03 -11.66
N LEU A 4 -13.79 5.14 -10.43
CA LEU A 4 -13.05 4.08 -9.76
C LEU A 4 -13.60 3.80 -8.36
N GLY A 5 -14.02 2.54 -8.14
CA GLY A 5 -14.35 2.03 -6.81
C GLY A 5 -13.21 1.16 -6.27
N SER A 6 -12.80 1.34 -5.02
CA SER A 6 -11.57 0.74 -4.50
C SER A 6 -11.78 -0.30 -3.41
N ARG A 7 -11.15 -1.47 -3.56
CA ARG A 7 -10.69 -2.36 -2.47
C ARG A 7 -9.41 -3.08 -2.85
N GLY A 8 -8.34 -2.36 -3.16
CA GLY A 8 -7.01 -2.93 -3.38
C GLY A 8 -5.97 -1.83 -3.27
N LEU A 9 -5.16 -1.86 -2.21
CA LEU A 9 -4.05 -0.94 -2.04
C LEU A 9 -3.07 -1.08 -3.20
N GLY A 10 -2.85 -0.02 -3.93
CA GLY A 10 -1.78 0.09 -4.90
C GLY A 10 -2.20 0.17 -6.37
N ASP A 11 -2.98 -0.78 -6.89
CA ASP A 11 -3.30 -0.79 -8.33
C ASP A 11 -4.31 0.30 -8.72
N VAL A 12 -5.20 0.66 -7.80
CA VAL A 12 -6.26 1.65 -8.04
C VAL A 12 -5.70 3.05 -8.04
N TYR A 13 -5.09 3.48 -6.94
CA TYR A 13 -4.52 4.83 -6.80
C TYR A 13 -3.40 5.09 -7.81
N LYS A 14 -2.60 4.08 -8.16
CA LYS A 14 -1.61 4.14 -9.23
C LYS A 14 -2.21 4.54 -10.57
N ARG A 15 -3.29 3.87 -10.99
CA ARG A 15 -3.93 4.14 -12.28
C ARG A 15 -4.60 5.50 -12.32
N GLN A 16 -5.18 5.94 -11.20
CA GLN A 16 -5.77 7.27 -11.03
C GLN A 16 -4.74 8.38 -11.28
N SER A 17 -3.59 8.28 -10.61
CA SER A 17 -2.48 9.22 -10.78
C SER A 17 -1.93 9.19 -12.21
N MET A 18 -1.84 8.00 -12.80
CA MET A 18 -1.36 7.78 -14.17
C MET A 18 -2.30 8.42 -15.20
N TYR A 19 -3.61 8.16 -15.14
CA TYR A 19 -4.57 8.73 -16.07
C TYR A 19 -4.70 10.25 -15.93
N ALA A 20 -4.67 10.78 -14.70
CA ALA A 20 -4.60 12.22 -14.48
C ALA A 20 -3.33 12.83 -15.09
N GLY A 21 -2.18 12.16 -14.96
CA GLY A 21 -0.92 12.56 -15.60
C GLY A 21 -0.96 12.52 -17.13
N PHE A 22 -1.83 11.69 -17.72
CA PHE A 22 -2.09 11.67 -19.18
C PHE A 22 -3.10 12.72 -19.64
N GLY A 23 -3.62 13.54 -18.71
CA GLY A 23 -4.57 14.60 -19.03
C GLY A 23 -6.05 14.20 -18.93
N SER A 24 -6.36 12.99 -18.44
CA SER A 24 -7.76 12.60 -18.17
C SER A 24 -8.31 13.33 -16.96
N LYS A 25 -9.58 13.75 -17.01
CA LYS A 25 -10.31 14.18 -15.82
C LYS A 25 -10.75 12.93 -15.05
N VAL A 26 -10.17 12.72 -13.86
CA VAL A 26 -10.39 11.53 -13.04
C VAL A 26 -11.33 11.84 -11.90
N THR A 27 -12.37 11.00 -11.73
CA THR A 27 -13.27 11.01 -10.58
C THR A 27 -13.18 9.67 -9.86
N ILE A 28 -12.94 9.70 -8.55
CA ILE A 28 -12.84 8.54 -7.68
C ILE A 28 -14.11 8.41 -6.86
N LEU A 29 -14.75 7.24 -6.89
CA LEU A 29 -15.83 6.89 -5.98
C LEU A 29 -15.32 5.85 -4.98
N GLU A 30 -15.26 6.22 -3.70
CA GLU A 30 -14.87 5.36 -2.59
C GLU A 30 -16.09 5.10 -1.69
N GLY A 31 -16.45 3.83 -1.52
CA GLY A 31 -17.60 3.43 -0.69
C GLY A 31 -17.38 3.63 0.82
N GLY A 32 -16.14 3.78 1.26
CA GLY A 32 -15.81 4.06 2.65
C GLY A 32 -15.89 5.55 3.00
N ASN A 33 -16.01 5.83 4.29
CA ASN A 33 -16.02 7.21 4.81
C ASN A 33 -14.59 7.78 5.02
N LYS A 34 -13.56 6.99 4.71
CA LYS A 34 -12.15 7.37 4.87
C LYS A 34 -11.38 7.07 3.59
N PHE A 35 -10.72 8.08 3.07
CA PHE A 35 -9.73 7.90 2.01
C PHE A 35 -8.52 7.16 2.55
N MET A 36 -8.01 6.18 1.80
CA MET A 36 -6.87 5.32 2.17
C MET A 36 -6.96 4.83 3.64
N PRO A 37 -7.95 4.00 4.01
CA PRO A 37 -8.29 3.70 5.40
C PRO A 37 -7.18 2.96 6.18
N ARG A 38 -6.17 2.42 5.50
CA ARG A 38 -5.03 1.72 6.12
C ARG A 38 -3.89 2.66 6.49
N GLU A 39 -3.87 3.86 5.93
CA GLU A 39 -2.84 4.85 6.21
C GLU A 39 -3.20 5.70 7.43
N ASP A 40 -2.20 6.20 8.14
CA ASP A 40 -2.41 7.24 9.15
C ASP A 40 -3.13 8.44 8.56
N ARG A 41 -4.00 9.07 9.33
CA ARG A 41 -4.89 10.12 8.81
C ARG A 41 -4.16 11.34 8.26
N ASP A 42 -3.06 11.74 8.87
CA ASP A 42 -2.20 12.82 8.38
C ASP A 42 -1.58 12.49 7.00
N ILE A 43 -1.13 11.26 6.82
CA ILE A 43 -0.60 10.76 5.53
C ILE A 43 -1.72 10.71 4.49
N ALA A 44 -2.85 10.08 4.81
CA ALA A 44 -3.98 9.96 3.87
C ALA A 44 -4.52 11.33 3.43
N ASN A 45 -4.59 12.29 4.36
CA ASN A 45 -5.01 13.66 4.04
C ASN A 45 -4.00 14.34 3.13
N SER A 46 -2.70 14.20 3.40
CA SER A 46 -1.64 14.76 2.54
C SER A 46 -1.71 14.18 1.11
N VAL A 47 -1.95 12.87 0.98
CA VAL A 47 -2.15 12.22 -0.34
C VAL A 47 -3.38 12.79 -1.04
N LYS A 48 -4.50 12.91 -0.31
CA LYS A 48 -5.76 13.44 -0.84
C LYS A 48 -5.58 14.86 -1.38
N GLU A 49 -4.98 15.74 -0.58
CA GLU A 49 -4.69 17.13 -0.97
C GLU A 49 -3.85 17.22 -2.25
N VAL A 50 -2.80 16.39 -2.38
CA VAL A 50 -1.95 16.37 -3.57
C VAL A 50 -2.73 15.86 -4.79
N MET A 51 -3.57 14.83 -4.63
CA MET A 51 -4.40 14.32 -5.72
C MET A 51 -5.46 15.33 -6.18
N GLU A 52 -6.13 16.00 -5.23
CA GLU A 52 -7.11 17.06 -5.53
C GLU A 52 -6.44 18.27 -6.21
N LYS A 53 -5.26 18.67 -5.76
CA LYS A 53 -4.45 19.72 -6.41
C LYS A 53 -4.08 19.37 -7.86
N LYS A 54 -3.97 18.07 -8.18
CA LYS A 54 -3.76 17.57 -9.56
C LYS A 54 -5.07 17.41 -10.35
N GLY A 55 -6.19 17.87 -9.81
CA GLY A 55 -7.50 17.86 -10.49
C GLY A 55 -8.26 16.55 -10.41
N ILE A 56 -7.88 15.64 -9.50
CA ILE A 56 -8.62 14.40 -9.24
C ILE A 56 -9.77 14.70 -8.28
N GLU A 57 -10.99 14.38 -8.67
CA GLU A 57 -12.17 14.51 -7.81
C GLU A 57 -12.33 13.23 -6.96
N ILE A 58 -12.54 13.38 -5.63
CA ILE A 58 -12.65 12.23 -4.70
C ILE A 58 -13.96 12.33 -3.93
N HIS A 59 -14.85 11.36 -4.12
CA HIS A 59 -16.12 11.24 -3.41
C HIS A 59 -16.06 10.04 -2.46
N LEU A 60 -16.16 10.31 -1.17
CA LEU A 60 -16.28 9.29 -0.11
C LEU A 60 -17.75 8.96 0.13
N ASN A 61 -18.03 7.86 0.83
CA ASN A 61 -19.39 7.33 1.04
C ASN A 61 -20.14 7.10 -0.26
N ALA A 62 -19.46 6.98 -1.37
CA ALA A 62 -20.06 6.90 -2.70
C ALA A 62 -20.29 5.43 -3.12
N ARG A 63 -21.53 4.99 -3.10
CA ARG A 63 -21.94 3.64 -3.49
C ARG A 63 -22.42 3.61 -4.92
N ALA A 64 -21.64 3.02 -5.83
CA ALA A 64 -22.07 2.78 -7.20
C ALA A 64 -23.34 1.90 -7.24
N GLN A 65 -24.31 2.28 -8.05
CA GLN A 65 -25.60 1.61 -8.17
C GLN A 65 -25.80 1.00 -9.55
N SER A 66 -25.59 1.77 -10.61
CA SER A 66 -25.75 1.31 -11.98
C SER A 66 -24.81 2.02 -12.94
N ILE A 67 -24.54 1.35 -14.05
CA ILE A 67 -23.76 1.86 -15.17
C ILE A 67 -24.65 1.73 -16.41
N HIS A 68 -24.75 2.80 -17.17
CA HIS A 68 -25.52 2.85 -18.41
C HIS A 68 -24.63 3.35 -19.53
N ASP A 69 -24.58 2.61 -20.63
CA ASP A 69 -23.94 3.07 -21.85
C ASP A 69 -24.76 4.21 -22.48
N THR A 70 -24.07 5.21 -22.99
CA THR A 70 -24.64 6.32 -23.76
C THR A 70 -23.99 6.36 -25.14
N ASN A 71 -24.51 7.20 -26.06
CA ASN A 71 -23.94 7.33 -27.40
C ASN A 71 -22.51 7.88 -27.36
N ASP A 72 -22.17 8.66 -26.32
CA ASP A 72 -20.91 9.40 -26.21
C ASP A 72 -20.03 8.94 -25.02
N GLY A 73 -20.35 7.75 -24.44
CA GLY A 73 -19.61 7.24 -23.28
C GLY A 73 -20.47 6.46 -22.32
N VAL A 74 -20.30 6.69 -21.01
CA VAL A 74 -21.02 5.98 -19.95
C VAL A 74 -21.50 6.95 -18.88
N THR A 75 -22.69 6.71 -18.33
CA THR A 75 -23.18 7.37 -17.11
C THR A 75 -23.16 6.39 -15.96
N LEU A 76 -22.50 6.75 -14.87
CA LEU A 76 -22.55 6.00 -13.62
C LEU A 76 -23.43 6.72 -12.60
N THR A 77 -24.41 5.99 -12.06
CA THR A 77 -25.24 6.44 -10.94
C THR A 77 -24.64 5.92 -9.64
N TYR A 78 -24.48 6.80 -8.66
CA TYR A 78 -24.08 6.42 -7.30
C TYR A 78 -24.93 7.16 -6.27
N SER A 79 -24.95 6.67 -5.04
CA SER A 79 -25.60 7.36 -3.92
C SER A 79 -24.60 7.63 -2.82
N ASP A 80 -24.80 8.72 -2.09
CA ASP A 80 -24.16 8.91 -0.79
C ASP A 80 -24.77 7.90 0.21
N ILE A 81 -23.93 7.12 0.87
CA ILE A 81 -24.34 6.09 1.84
C ILE A 81 -24.98 6.72 3.08
N SER A 82 -24.64 7.96 3.42
CA SER A 82 -25.09 8.63 4.64
C SER A 82 -26.53 9.08 4.58
N ASP A 83 -27.02 9.51 3.41
CA ASP A 83 -28.37 10.07 3.23
C ASP A 83 -29.16 9.48 2.06
N GLY A 84 -28.52 8.61 1.26
CA GLY A 84 -29.15 7.99 0.09
C GLY A 84 -29.33 8.92 -1.12
N THR A 85 -28.78 10.13 -1.08
CA THR A 85 -28.89 11.10 -2.18
C THR A 85 -28.26 10.53 -3.47
N PRO A 86 -29.00 10.49 -4.58
CA PRO A 86 -28.46 10.00 -5.85
C PRO A 86 -27.64 11.07 -6.56
N TYR A 87 -26.55 10.64 -7.17
CA TYR A 87 -25.64 11.45 -7.99
C TYR A 87 -25.34 10.73 -9.30
N TYR A 88 -24.94 11.51 -10.30
CA TYR A 88 -24.58 11.00 -11.62
C TYR A 88 -23.21 11.54 -12.01
N VAL A 89 -22.42 10.72 -12.67
CA VAL A 89 -21.17 11.12 -13.28
C VAL A 89 -21.06 10.52 -14.68
N ASP A 90 -20.78 11.38 -15.66
CA ASP A 90 -20.56 10.97 -17.04
C ASP A 90 -19.06 10.83 -17.28
N GLY A 91 -18.71 9.85 -18.10
CA GLY A 91 -17.32 9.59 -18.46
C GLY A 91 -17.18 8.86 -19.78
N ASP A 92 -15.98 8.91 -20.36
CA ASP A 92 -15.63 8.17 -21.57
C ASP A 92 -15.31 6.70 -21.25
N ALA A 93 -14.84 6.42 -20.02
CA ALA A 93 -14.48 5.09 -19.56
C ALA A 93 -14.67 4.92 -18.05
N ILE A 94 -14.89 3.68 -17.60
CA ILE A 94 -14.96 3.30 -16.20
C ILE A 94 -13.90 2.24 -15.91
N LEU A 95 -13.13 2.46 -14.85
CA LEU A 95 -12.26 1.43 -14.27
C LEU A 95 -12.92 0.84 -13.01
N ILE A 96 -13.31 -0.43 -13.07
CA ILE A 96 -13.83 -1.17 -11.92
C ILE A 96 -12.66 -1.76 -11.14
N ALA A 97 -12.47 -1.28 -9.90
CA ALA A 97 -11.35 -1.68 -9.04
C ALA A 97 -11.86 -2.10 -7.64
N THR A 98 -12.97 -2.82 -7.60
CA THR A 98 -13.75 -3.16 -6.40
C THR A 98 -13.18 -4.32 -5.58
N GLY A 99 -12.01 -4.84 -5.95
CA GLY A 99 -11.31 -5.89 -5.21
C GLY A 99 -10.81 -7.04 -6.07
N ARG A 100 -10.28 -8.06 -5.40
CA ARG A 100 -9.75 -9.29 -6.01
C ARG A 100 -10.27 -10.50 -5.25
N LYS A 101 -10.44 -11.60 -5.96
CA LYS A 101 -10.68 -12.92 -5.38
C LYS A 101 -9.60 -13.88 -5.86
N PRO A 102 -9.25 -14.90 -5.06
CA PRO A 102 -8.33 -15.95 -5.50
C PRO A 102 -8.87 -16.64 -6.76
N MET A 103 -8.00 -16.86 -7.76
CA MET A 103 -8.36 -17.57 -8.98
C MET A 103 -8.12 -19.07 -8.75
N ILE A 104 -9.15 -19.76 -8.30
CA ILE A 104 -9.12 -21.20 -8.00
C ILE A 104 -10.03 -22.02 -8.92
N GLU A 105 -10.79 -21.37 -9.81
CA GLU A 105 -11.65 -22.04 -10.78
C GLU A 105 -10.81 -22.97 -11.68
N GLY A 106 -11.31 -24.18 -11.92
CA GLY A 106 -10.65 -25.19 -12.75
C GLY A 106 -9.54 -26.00 -12.07
N LEU A 107 -9.13 -25.64 -10.83
CA LEU A 107 -8.10 -26.39 -10.10
C LEU A 107 -8.62 -27.68 -9.45
N ASN A 108 -9.95 -27.86 -9.36
CA ASN A 108 -10.58 -29.01 -8.72
C ASN A 108 -10.00 -29.35 -7.33
N LEU A 109 -9.81 -28.33 -6.50
CA LEU A 109 -9.14 -28.43 -5.19
C LEU A 109 -9.81 -29.45 -4.26
N GLN A 110 -11.14 -29.57 -4.33
CA GLN A 110 -11.90 -30.52 -3.54
C GLN A 110 -11.49 -31.98 -3.83
N ALA A 111 -11.29 -32.34 -5.11
CA ALA A 111 -10.86 -33.67 -5.48
C ALA A 111 -9.43 -33.97 -4.99
N ALA A 112 -8.59 -32.97 -4.86
CA ALA A 112 -7.25 -33.08 -4.30
C ALA A 112 -7.22 -33.03 -2.77
N GLY A 113 -8.33 -32.74 -2.09
CA GLY A 113 -8.40 -32.59 -0.62
C GLY A 113 -7.78 -31.29 -0.12
N VAL A 114 -7.58 -30.29 -1.00
CA VAL A 114 -7.00 -28.98 -0.63
C VAL A 114 -8.07 -28.07 -0.08
N GLY A 115 -7.86 -27.60 1.17
CA GLY A 115 -8.76 -26.69 1.86
C GLY A 115 -8.65 -25.25 1.38
N VAL A 116 -9.78 -24.54 1.43
CA VAL A 116 -9.88 -23.11 1.16
C VAL A 116 -10.54 -22.40 2.34
N ASP A 117 -10.21 -21.12 2.55
CA ASP A 117 -10.82 -20.30 3.59
C ASP A 117 -12.19 -19.73 3.17
N ALA A 118 -12.81 -18.94 4.05
CA ALA A 118 -14.10 -18.30 3.79
C ALA A 118 -14.06 -17.27 2.65
N HIS A 119 -12.88 -16.81 2.23
CA HIS A 119 -12.67 -15.86 1.14
C HIS A 119 -12.25 -16.56 -0.17
N GLY A 120 -12.18 -17.90 -0.15
CA GLY A 120 -11.76 -18.71 -1.29
C GLY A 120 -10.24 -18.83 -1.48
N ALA A 121 -9.44 -18.37 -0.53
CA ALA A 121 -7.99 -18.52 -0.60
C ALA A 121 -7.56 -19.91 -0.15
N ILE A 122 -6.53 -20.47 -0.80
CA ILE A 122 -5.98 -21.78 -0.42
C ILE A 122 -5.31 -21.66 0.95
N ILE A 123 -5.74 -22.50 1.90
CA ILE A 123 -5.18 -22.56 3.25
C ILE A 123 -3.78 -23.14 3.20
N VAL A 124 -2.80 -22.41 3.75
CA VAL A 124 -1.40 -22.83 3.88
C VAL A 124 -0.87 -22.62 5.29
N ASN A 125 0.14 -23.38 5.67
CA ASN A 125 0.93 -23.12 6.88
C ASN A 125 2.10 -22.16 6.59
N ASP A 126 2.93 -21.88 7.60
CA ASP A 126 4.05 -20.95 7.49
C ASP A 126 5.12 -21.37 6.44
N GLN A 127 5.21 -22.65 6.11
CA GLN A 127 6.06 -23.17 5.04
C GLN A 127 5.35 -23.25 3.68
N LEU A 128 4.17 -22.62 3.55
CA LEU A 128 3.35 -22.59 2.33
C LEU A 128 2.79 -23.95 1.88
N ARG A 129 2.76 -24.95 2.78
CA ARG A 129 2.09 -26.23 2.52
C ARG A 129 0.60 -26.07 2.71
N THR A 130 -0.16 -26.68 1.80
CA THR A 130 -1.61 -26.75 1.91
C THR A 130 -2.04 -27.78 2.99
N THR A 131 -3.34 -28.02 3.10
CA THR A 131 -3.89 -29.12 3.90
C THR A 131 -3.43 -30.50 3.43
N VAL A 132 -2.86 -30.60 2.23
CA VAL A 132 -2.28 -31.83 1.64
C VAL A 132 -0.76 -31.74 1.65
N PRO A 133 -0.03 -32.65 2.32
CA PRO A 133 1.40 -32.48 2.65
C PRO A 133 2.36 -32.36 1.46
N HIS A 134 1.98 -32.81 0.27
CA HIS A 134 2.80 -32.74 -0.94
C HIS A 134 2.34 -31.66 -1.94
N ILE A 135 1.42 -30.78 -1.52
CA ILE A 135 0.91 -29.65 -2.32
C ILE A 135 1.22 -28.36 -1.59
N TRP A 136 1.77 -27.38 -2.31
CA TRP A 136 2.05 -26.03 -1.84
C TRP A 136 1.22 -25.03 -2.63
N ALA A 137 0.94 -23.88 -2.03
CA ALA A 137 0.35 -22.76 -2.73
C ALA A 137 1.18 -21.48 -2.49
N MET A 138 1.38 -20.69 -3.53
CA MET A 138 2.18 -19.47 -3.50
C MET A 138 1.49 -18.32 -4.24
N GLY A 139 1.86 -17.10 -3.89
CA GLY A 139 1.30 -15.90 -4.51
C GLY A 139 -0.12 -15.59 -4.05
N ASP A 140 -0.85 -14.86 -4.86
CA ASP A 140 -2.15 -14.28 -4.51
C ASP A 140 -3.23 -15.32 -4.17
N VAL A 141 -3.09 -16.54 -4.69
CA VAL A 141 -4.07 -17.62 -4.51
C VAL A 141 -4.21 -18.08 -3.05
N LYS A 142 -3.18 -17.88 -2.21
CA LYS A 142 -3.20 -18.19 -0.77
C LYS A 142 -3.74 -17.04 0.10
N GLY A 143 -4.17 -15.93 -0.51
CA GLY A 143 -4.62 -14.73 0.21
C GLY A 143 -3.47 -13.95 0.86
N GLY A 144 -3.83 -13.06 1.80
CA GLY A 144 -2.89 -12.16 2.45
C GLY A 144 -2.48 -10.98 1.57
N SER A 145 -1.26 -10.48 1.77
CA SER A 145 -0.72 -9.35 0.99
C SER A 145 -0.36 -9.77 -0.43
N GLN A 146 -0.96 -9.11 -1.41
CA GLN A 146 -0.87 -9.47 -2.83
C GLN A 146 0.19 -8.62 -3.54
N PHE A 147 1.47 -8.97 -3.34
CA PHE A 147 2.61 -8.28 -3.94
C PHE A 147 3.50 -9.25 -4.73
N THR A 148 3.97 -8.80 -5.90
CA THR A 148 4.83 -9.60 -6.78
C THR A 148 6.09 -10.10 -6.07
N TYR A 149 6.72 -9.25 -5.26
CA TYR A 149 7.93 -9.64 -4.52
C TYR A 149 7.65 -10.65 -3.39
N LEU A 150 6.43 -10.67 -2.83
CA LEU A 150 6.03 -11.73 -1.89
C LEU A 150 5.80 -13.05 -2.62
N SER A 151 5.22 -13.04 -3.82
CA SER A 151 5.13 -14.25 -4.65
C SER A 151 6.49 -14.82 -4.98
N LEU A 152 7.47 -13.95 -5.27
CA LEU A 152 8.86 -14.39 -5.48
C LEU A 152 9.49 -14.95 -4.20
N ASP A 153 9.18 -14.37 -3.04
CA ASP A 153 9.68 -14.89 -1.78
C ASP A 153 8.97 -16.19 -1.37
N ASP A 154 7.69 -16.35 -1.67
CA ASP A 154 6.98 -17.64 -1.56
C ASP A 154 7.73 -18.75 -2.32
N PHE A 155 8.15 -18.47 -3.56
CA PHE A 155 9.00 -19.40 -4.32
C PHE A 155 10.30 -19.74 -3.59
N ARG A 156 10.97 -18.74 -2.98
CA ARG A 156 12.21 -18.98 -2.22
C ARG A 156 11.99 -19.86 -1.00
N ILE A 157 10.85 -19.69 -0.30
CA ILE A 157 10.46 -20.56 0.83
C ILE A 157 10.22 -21.98 0.34
N ILE A 158 9.40 -22.18 -0.70
CA ILE A 158 9.09 -23.51 -1.24
C ILE A 158 10.37 -24.20 -1.76
N ARG A 159 11.24 -23.46 -2.44
CA ARG A 159 12.53 -23.99 -2.89
C ARG A 159 13.39 -24.47 -1.73
N ASP A 160 13.44 -23.71 -0.62
CA ASP A 160 14.17 -24.12 0.59
C ASP A 160 13.56 -25.37 1.22
N GLN A 161 12.22 -25.45 1.26
CA GLN A 161 11.51 -26.61 1.80
C GLN A 161 11.74 -27.89 0.98
N LEU A 162 11.92 -27.76 -0.34
CA LEU A 162 12.10 -28.91 -1.26
C LEU A 162 13.57 -29.33 -1.41
N PHE A 163 14.48 -28.37 -1.48
CA PHE A 163 15.86 -28.59 -1.90
C PHE A 163 16.91 -27.99 -0.96
N GLY A 164 16.49 -27.25 0.08
CA GLY A 164 17.39 -26.59 1.03
C GLY A 164 17.31 -27.16 2.44
N ASP A 165 17.69 -26.32 3.42
CA ASP A 165 17.78 -26.68 4.84
C ASP A 165 16.42 -26.72 5.57
N LYS A 166 15.33 -26.35 4.91
CA LYS A 166 13.95 -26.27 5.43
C LYS A 166 13.78 -25.28 6.60
N LYS A 167 14.58 -24.22 6.63
CA LYS A 167 14.61 -23.22 7.70
C LYS A 167 13.71 -22.01 7.40
N ARG A 168 13.46 -21.74 6.12
CA ARG A 168 12.69 -20.55 5.74
C ARG A 168 11.19 -20.72 5.89
N ASP A 169 10.53 -19.69 6.38
CA ASP A 169 9.09 -19.58 6.46
C ASP A 169 8.62 -18.13 6.25
N ILE A 170 7.29 -17.90 6.32
CA ILE A 170 6.72 -16.57 6.11
C ILE A 170 7.05 -15.61 7.25
N GLY A 171 7.39 -16.07 8.46
CA GLY A 171 7.78 -15.24 9.60
C GLY A 171 9.09 -14.50 9.38
N ASP A 172 9.97 -15.01 8.50
CA ASP A 172 11.22 -14.34 8.13
C ASP A 172 11.01 -12.99 7.45
N ARG A 173 9.79 -12.67 6.98
CA ARG A 173 9.48 -11.48 6.19
C ARG A 173 9.25 -10.24 7.02
N ASP A 174 8.71 -10.38 8.23
CA ASP A 174 8.25 -9.24 9.03
C ASP A 174 9.37 -8.29 9.47
N PRO A 175 9.11 -7.00 9.38
CA PRO A 175 7.99 -6.37 8.69
C PRO A 175 8.19 -6.31 7.16
N VAL A 176 7.09 -6.34 6.41
CA VAL A 176 7.08 -6.22 4.95
C VAL A 176 6.79 -4.77 4.57
N GLN A 177 7.66 -4.17 3.76
CA GLN A 177 7.42 -2.86 3.16
C GLN A 177 6.48 -2.96 1.96
N TYR A 178 5.76 -1.87 1.67
CA TYR A 178 4.98 -1.74 0.44
C TYR A 178 5.07 -0.35 -0.14
N ALA A 179 4.74 -0.22 -1.43
CA ALA A 179 4.64 1.06 -2.11
C ALA A 179 3.33 1.16 -2.90
N VAL A 180 2.76 2.35 -2.90
CA VAL A 180 1.64 2.78 -3.73
C VAL A 180 2.19 3.75 -4.75
N PHE A 181 2.13 3.38 -6.03
CA PHE A 181 2.75 4.12 -7.13
C PHE A 181 1.84 5.25 -7.65
N ILE A 182 1.46 6.15 -6.74
CA ILE A 182 0.90 7.47 -7.05
C ILE A 182 2.03 8.46 -7.34
N ASP A 183 1.73 9.71 -7.62
CA ASP A 183 2.72 10.75 -7.87
C ASP A 183 2.53 11.93 -6.91
N PRO A 184 3.49 12.15 -5.98
CA PRO A 184 4.68 11.34 -5.69
C PRO A 184 4.30 9.95 -5.11
N PRO A 185 5.20 8.94 -5.16
CA PRO A 185 4.92 7.63 -4.59
C PRO A 185 4.81 7.67 -3.06
N LEU A 186 3.93 6.80 -2.54
CA LEU A 186 3.81 6.52 -1.10
C LEU A 186 4.46 5.17 -0.81
N ALA A 187 5.29 5.08 0.22
CA ALA A 187 5.85 3.81 0.69
C ALA A 187 5.76 3.72 2.21
N HIS A 188 5.59 2.50 2.72
CA HIS A 188 5.41 2.24 4.14
C HIS A 188 6.11 0.95 4.57
N ILE A 189 6.57 0.93 5.81
CA ILE A 189 7.05 -0.27 6.51
C ILE A 189 6.72 -0.19 8.00
N GLY A 190 6.40 -1.33 8.60
CA GLY A 190 6.16 -1.46 10.04
C GLY A 190 4.73 -1.12 10.44
N ILE A 191 4.55 -0.56 11.62
CA ILE A 191 3.24 -0.24 12.19
C ILE A 191 2.90 1.25 12.00
N SER A 192 1.60 1.55 11.88
CA SER A 192 1.08 2.92 11.86
C SER A 192 1.05 3.53 13.27
N GLU A 193 0.93 4.85 13.36
CA GLU A 193 0.73 5.56 14.64
C GLU A 193 -0.55 5.06 15.34
N GLU A 194 -1.64 4.87 14.56
CA GLU A 194 -2.90 4.36 15.10
C GLU A 194 -2.74 2.95 15.67
N GLU A 195 -1.97 2.09 15.00
CA GLU A 195 -1.70 0.74 15.48
C GLU A 195 -0.81 0.75 16.73
N ALA A 196 0.21 1.61 16.78
CA ALA A 196 1.07 1.78 17.95
C ALA A 196 0.27 2.23 19.17
N LEU A 197 -0.67 3.17 19.00
CA LEU A 197 -1.60 3.61 20.04
C LEU A 197 -2.51 2.47 20.53
N LYS A 198 -3.12 1.74 19.60
CA LYS A 198 -4.00 0.59 19.94
C LYS A 198 -3.28 -0.50 20.72
N ARG A 199 -2.00 -0.73 20.41
CA ARG A 199 -1.17 -1.71 21.10
C ARG A 199 -0.57 -1.22 22.41
N GLY A 200 -0.80 0.05 22.78
CA GLY A 200 -0.29 0.66 24.02
C GLY A 200 1.23 0.84 24.05
N TYR A 201 1.88 0.94 22.92
CA TYR A 201 3.32 1.20 22.86
C TYR A 201 3.66 2.60 23.34
N SER A 202 4.83 2.75 24.00
CA SER A 202 5.45 4.04 24.27
C SER A 202 6.34 4.41 23.08
N PHE A 203 6.00 5.46 22.37
CA PHE A 203 6.69 5.87 21.15
C PHE A 203 6.70 7.39 20.99
N LYS A 204 7.57 7.86 20.13
CA LYS A 204 7.58 9.22 19.58
C LYS A 204 7.35 9.17 18.08
N VAL A 205 6.78 10.27 17.55
CA VAL A 205 6.49 10.43 16.12
C VAL A 205 7.29 11.59 15.59
N SER A 206 8.00 11.34 14.51
CA SER A 206 8.64 12.39 13.71
C SER A 206 7.87 12.62 12.42
N ARG A 207 7.78 13.88 12.01
CA ARG A 207 7.18 14.30 10.76
C ARG A 207 8.08 15.29 10.05
N LEU A 208 8.32 15.07 8.76
CA LEU A 208 9.15 15.93 7.94
C LEU A 208 8.40 16.26 6.64
N PRO A 209 8.10 17.53 6.33
CA PRO A 209 7.59 17.90 5.01
C PRO A 209 8.62 17.54 3.91
N ALA A 210 8.18 16.98 2.80
CA ALA A 210 9.08 16.61 1.70
C ALA A 210 9.85 17.82 1.16
N SER A 211 9.25 19.01 1.20
CA SER A 211 9.89 20.29 0.81
C SER A 211 11.12 20.68 1.64
N SER A 212 11.33 20.05 2.81
CA SER A 212 12.53 20.26 3.63
C SER A 212 13.77 19.59 3.04
N ILE A 213 13.59 18.56 2.20
CA ILE A 213 14.70 17.83 1.56
C ILE A 213 15.22 18.64 0.37
N VAL A 214 16.52 18.93 0.33
CA VAL A 214 17.14 19.77 -0.72
C VAL A 214 16.85 19.21 -2.13
N ARG A 215 16.94 17.90 -2.29
CA ARG A 215 16.73 17.23 -3.58
C ARG A 215 15.33 17.45 -4.15
N THR A 216 14.28 17.53 -3.33
CA THR A 216 12.91 17.78 -3.80
C THR A 216 12.78 19.13 -4.53
N ARG A 217 13.54 20.14 -4.08
CA ARG A 217 13.55 21.47 -4.70
C ARG A 217 14.21 21.43 -6.06
N THR A 218 15.34 20.71 -6.21
CA THR A 218 16.01 20.55 -7.50
C THR A 218 15.17 19.74 -8.49
N LEU A 219 14.38 18.78 -8.01
CA LEU A 219 13.45 18.00 -8.82
C LEU A 219 12.13 18.75 -9.11
N ARG A 220 11.84 19.85 -8.38
CA ARG A 220 10.53 20.53 -8.36
C ARG A 220 9.38 19.58 -7.95
N GLN A 221 9.67 18.65 -7.06
CA GLN A 221 8.75 17.66 -6.52
C GLN A 221 8.70 17.77 -4.99
N THR A 222 8.14 18.89 -4.51
CA THR A 222 8.13 19.26 -3.09
C THR A 222 6.90 18.77 -2.32
N ASP A 223 5.92 18.21 -3.01
CA ASP A 223 4.70 17.70 -2.39
C ASP A 223 4.97 16.44 -1.55
N GLY A 224 4.25 16.33 -0.44
CA GLY A 224 4.26 15.16 0.43
C GLY A 224 4.92 15.39 1.80
N MET A 225 5.02 14.30 2.54
CA MET A 225 5.60 14.27 3.88
C MET A 225 6.17 12.90 4.22
N LEU A 226 7.12 12.89 5.15
CA LEU A 226 7.71 11.69 5.72
C LEU A 226 7.30 11.58 7.18
N LYS A 227 7.09 10.36 7.66
CA LYS A 227 6.70 10.08 9.04
C LYS A 227 7.44 8.87 9.58
N ALA A 228 7.94 8.96 10.81
CA ALA A 228 8.59 7.85 11.50
C ALA A 228 8.01 7.64 12.88
N ILE A 229 7.91 6.39 13.31
CA ILE A 229 7.45 5.96 14.64
C ILE A 229 8.60 5.25 15.31
N ILE A 230 9.01 5.75 16.46
CA ILE A 230 10.23 5.31 17.15
C ILE A 230 9.89 4.92 18.58
N ASN A 231 10.32 3.73 19.00
CA ASN A 231 10.11 3.23 20.34
C ASN A 231 10.91 4.06 21.37
N ASN A 232 10.23 4.58 22.41
CA ASN A 232 10.85 5.42 23.43
C ASN A 232 11.86 4.68 24.33
N HIS A 233 11.72 3.35 24.49
CA HIS A 233 12.56 2.60 25.43
C HIS A 233 13.88 2.16 24.81
N ASN A 234 13.89 1.83 23.50
CA ASN A 234 15.07 1.24 22.86
C ASN A 234 15.53 1.94 21.58
N GLY A 235 14.84 3.02 21.18
CA GLY A 235 15.16 3.79 19.98
C GLY A 235 14.94 3.06 18.65
N LYS A 236 14.35 1.86 18.65
CA LYS A 236 14.11 1.11 17.43
C LYS A 236 13.02 1.75 16.58
N ILE A 237 13.18 1.67 15.27
CA ILE A 237 12.20 2.11 14.30
C ILE A 237 11.05 1.10 14.29
N MET A 238 9.83 1.53 14.63
CA MET A 238 8.63 0.71 14.67
C MET A 238 7.85 0.80 13.36
N GLY A 239 7.89 1.95 12.72
CA GLY A 239 7.23 2.19 11.44
C GLY A 239 7.78 3.42 10.75
N CYS A 240 7.65 3.44 9.43
CA CYS A 240 8.04 4.60 8.61
C CYS A 240 7.14 4.68 7.38
N THR A 241 6.65 5.87 7.10
CA THR A 241 5.88 6.20 5.91
C THR A 241 6.56 7.33 5.17
N LEU A 242 6.78 7.14 3.88
CA LEU A 242 7.42 8.10 2.99
C LEU A 242 6.42 8.44 1.87
N PHE A 243 5.95 9.66 1.83
CA PHE A 243 5.16 10.20 0.72
C PHE A 243 5.97 11.32 0.08
N CYS A 244 6.81 10.98 -0.88
CA CYS A 244 7.75 11.90 -1.55
C CYS A 244 8.33 11.25 -2.81
N ALA A 245 9.08 12.01 -3.61
CA ALA A 245 9.88 11.47 -4.71
C ALA A 245 10.77 10.31 -4.23
N ASP A 246 10.93 9.29 -5.05
CA ASP A 246 11.75 8.09 -4.80
C ASP A 246 11.38 7.29 -3.52
N ALA A 247 10.19 7.48 -2.94
CA ALA A 247 9.80 6.81 -1.70
C ALA A 247 9.91 5.28 -1.79
N SER A 248 9.58 4.68 -2.95
CA SER A 248 9.68 3.24 -3.19
C SER A 248 11.11 2.69 -3.12
N GLU A 249 12.10 3.52 -3.38
CA GLU A 249 13.52 3.16 -3.27
C GLU A 249 14.04 3.40 -1.84
N ILE A 250 13.73 4.56 -1.27
CA ILE A 250 14.23 4.97 0.05
C ILE A 250 13.69 4.07 1.17
N ILE A 251 12.44 3.60 1.06
CA ILE A 251 11.85 2.72 2.07
C ILE A 251 12.66 1.43 2.28
N ASN A 252 13.38 0.96 1.26
CA ASN A 252 14.23 -0.22 1.36
C ASN A 252 15.42 0.02 2.31
N ILE A 253 15.95 1.25 2.40
CA ILE A 253 17.00 1.62 3.36
C ILE A 253 16.45 1.48 4.79
N VAL A 254 15.25 2.00 5.05
CA VAL A 254 14.59 1.87 6.35
C VAL A 254 14.30 0.41 6.67
N ALA A 255 13.84 -0.37 5.68
CA ALA A 255 13.60 -1.80 5.82
C ALA A 255 14.86 -2.57 6.22
N MET A 256 15.99 -2.27 5.59
CA MET A 256 17.28 -2.86 5.95
C MET A 256 17.71 -2.49 7.37
N ALA A 257 17.53 -1.23 7.77
CA ALA A 257 17.84 -0.80 9.14
C ALA A 257 16.98 -1.55 10.18
N ILE A 258 15.67 -1.69 9.93
CA ILE A 258 14.77 -2.45 10.81
C ILE A 258 15.20 -3.92 10.87
N LYS A 259 15.41 -4.57 9.73
CA LYS A 259 15.78 -5.99 9.63
C LYS A 259 17.11 -6.31 10.31
N THR A 260 18.05 -5.39 10.31
CA THR A 260 19.36 -5.53 11.00
C THR A 260 19.32 -5.06 12.46
N GLY A 261 18.12 -4.68 12.97
CA GLY A 261 17.92 -4.30 14.37
C GLY A 261 18.49 -2.94 14.75
N GLN A 262 18.77 -2.07 13.76
CA GLN A 262 19.31 -0.73 13.99
C GLN A 262 18.30 0.18 14.70
N THR A 263 18.83 1.18 15.41
CA THR A 263 18.02 2.25 16.02
C THR A 263 17.84 3.42 15.07
N SER A 264 16.94 4.35 15.40
CA SER A 264 16.72 5.59 14.64
C SER A 264 18.01 6.42 14.49
N THR A 265 18.89 6.40 15.50
CA THR A 265 20.16 7.11 15.49
C THR A 265 21.11 6.61 14.40
N PHE A 266 21.00 5.34 13.99
CA PHE A 266 21.78 4.81 12.87
C PHE A 266 21.48 5.57 11.56
N LEU A 267 20.20 5.80 11.24
CA LEU A 267 19.81 6.56 10.06
C LEU A 267 20.01 8.07 10.23
N ARG A 268 19.84 8.59 11.46
CA ARG A 268 20.13 10.00 11.76
C ARG A 268 21.58 10.36 11.47
N ASP A 269 22.52 9.51 11.88
CA ASP A 269 23.96 9.79 11.84
C ASP A 269 24.64 9.20 10.58
N PHE A 270 23.88 8.50 9.71
CA PHE A 270 24.44 7.89 8.50
C PHE A 270 24.85 8.96 7.48
N ILE A 271 25.97 8.74 6.80
CA ILE A 271 26.46 9.65 5.76
C ILE A 271 25.80 9.29 4.43
N PHE A 272 24.74 10.02 4.05
CA PHE A 272 24.11 9.91 2.76
C PHE A 272 24.80 10.80 1.71
N THR A 273 24.74 10.41 0.44
CA THR A 273 25.21 11.25 -0.66
C THR A 273 24.36 12.52 -0.79
N HIS A 274 24.98 13.65 -1.16
CA HIS A 274 24.30 14.92 -1.35
C HIS A 274 24.42 15.40 -2.81
N PRO A 275 23.35 15.97 -3.44
CA PRO A 275 21.97 16.00 -2.96
C PRO A 275 21.22 14.69 -3.32
N SER A 276 20.59 14.06 -2.37
CA SER A 276 19.78 12.86 -2.57
C SER A 276 18.46 12.95 -1.81
N MET A 277 17.50 12.09 -2.18
CA MET A 277 16.27 11.97 -1.39
C MET A 277 16.51 11.25 -0.06
N SER A 278 17.49 10.33 -0.04
CA SER A 278 17.83 9.53 1.15
C SER A 278 18.36 10.36 2.31
N GLU A 279 19.02 11.53 2.05
CA GLU A 279 19.50 12.42 3.12
C GLU A 279 18.37 12.98 3.99
N GLY A 280 17.13 12.96 3.50
CA GLY A 280 15.96 13.30 4.29
C GLY A 280 15.74 12.39 5.50
N LEU A 281 16.32 11.19 5.49
CA LEU A 281 16.27 10.27 6.63
C LEU A 281 17.07 10.80 7.82
N ASN A 282 18.17 11.55 7.61
CA ASN A 282 18.91 12.18 8.72
C ASN A 282 17.97 13.12 9.49
N GLN A 283 17.23 13.98 8.78
CA GLN A 283 16.32 14.94 9.40
C GLN A 283 15.09 14.24 10.00
N LEU A 284 14.52 13.23 9.30
CA LEU A 284 13.37 12.49 9.77
C LEU A 284 13.64 11.78 11.10
N PHE A 285 14.86 11.26 11.30
CA PHE A 285 15.22 10.50 12.49
C PHE A 285 15.96 11.33 13.57
N ASP A 286 16.09 12.65 13.36
CA ASP A 286 16.63 13.59 14.36
C ASP A 286 15.52 14.06 15.32
N VAL A 287 15.18 13.19 16.30
CA VAL A 287 14.08 13.39 17.27
C VAL A 287 14.43 12.86 18.66
#